data_28247d61be578b4a865ef55df6c54cb2
#
_entry.id   28247d61be578b4a865ef55df6c54cb2
#
_cell.length_a   1.000
_cell.length_b   1.000
_cell.length_c   1.000
_cell.angle_alpha   90.00
_cell.angle_beta   90.00
_cell.angle_gamma   90.00
#
_symmetry.space_group_name_H-M   'P 1'
#
loop_
_entity.id
_entity.type
_entity.pdbx_description
1 polymer ?
#
loop_
_entity_poly.entity_id
_entity_poly.type
_entity_poly.pdbx_seq_one_letter_code
_entity_poly.pdbx_strand_id
1 'polypeptide(L)'
;MKKILFVSFCLFLLLCLYFSDKGYAIQLPDGMTVNKTLPLGGQTSGNIVIANNGKEAETVRIYQTDYMFSADGKNNFGSPGSMPRSNAKWIKFTPNQVTVAPGEETSIFYEIAVPETSDFRGTYWSVIMVEPIPQDALKPPNPKKDKATIGVQAVFRHAVQMITHIENTGTRALQFSNKALKVQAHKTFLTIDVENVGERWLVPQLYVDVADSGGNAMKRYEGKKFRIYPGCSARYVIDLGKLNSGKYNALVIADSGENEKVFGARYILDVK
;
A
#
# COMPACT_ATOMS: atom_id res chain seq x y z
N MET A 1 -2.60 -28.10 -48.31
CA MET A 1 -3.26 -27.41 -47.16
C MET A 1 -2.62 -27.70 -45.80
N LYS A 2 -2.30 -28.96 -45.39
CA LYS A 2 -1.70 -29.26 -44.06
C LYS A 2 -0.34 -28.61 -43.80
N LYS A 3 0.54 -28.45 -44.85
CA LYS A 3 1.87 -27.83 -44.69
C LYS A 3 1.78 -26.30 -44.46
N ILE A 4 0.80 -25.61 -45.07
CA ILE A 4 0.60 -24.16 -44.89
C ILE A 4 0.05 -23.86 -43.48
N LEU A 5 -0.83 -24.71 -42.96
CA LEU A 5 -1.36 -24.56 -41.60
C LEU A 5 -0.26 -24.73 -40.53
N PHE A 6 0.68 -25.65 -40.75
CA PHE A 6 1.78 -25.89 -39.80
C PHE A 6 2.78 -24.73 -39.78
N VAL A 7 3.11 -24.15 -40.94
CA VAL A 7 4.00 -22.98 -41.03
C VAL A 7 3.35 -21.74 -40.40
N SER A 8 2.03 -21.55 -40.62
CA SER A 8 1.28 -20.45 -39.97
C SER A 8 1.20 -20.59 -38.45
N PHE A 9 1.06 -21.82 -37.94
CA PHE A 9 1.04 -22.09 -36.49
C PHE A 9 2.41 -21.84 -35.84
N CYS A 10 3.51 -22.27 -36.51
CA CYS A 10 4.87 -22.00 -36.04
C CYS A 10 5.20 -20.50 -36.05
N LEU A 11 4.73 -19.75 -37.07
CA LEU A 11 4.93 -18.31 -37.14
C LEU A 11 4.14 -17.56 -36.04
N PHE A 12 2.94 -18.04 -35.72
CA PHE A 12 2.13 -17.49 -34.61
C PHE A 12 2.77 -17.80 -33.25
N LEU A 13 3.34 -19.01 -33.07
CA LEU A 13 4.07 -19.37 -31.85
C LEU A 13 5.35 -18.53 -31.66
N LEU A 14 6.08 -18.26 -32.75
CA LEU A 14 7.25 -17.37 -32.73
C LEU A 14 6.86 -15.92 -32.42
N LEU A 15 5.70 -15.44 -32.90
CA LEU A 15 5.23 -14.09 -32.61
C LEU A 15 4.83 -13.92 -31.13
N CYS A 16 4.31 -14.97 -30.49
CA CYS A 16 3.99 -14.95 -29.06
C CYS A 16 5.24 -14.87 -28.14
N LEU A 17 6.41 -15.29 -28.62
CA LEU A 17 7.68 -15.19 -27.87
C LEU A 17 8.26 -13.76 -27.85
N TYR A 18 7.73 -12.84 -28.66
CA TYR A 18 8.17 -11.43 -28.70
C TYR A 18 7.36 -10.47 -27.80
N PHE A 19 6.33 -10.95 -27.11
CA PHE A 19 5.75 -10.19 -26.01
C PHE A 19 6.70 -10.28 -24.80
N SER A 20 7.83 -9.59 -24.90
CA SER A 20 8.60 -9.27 -23.70
C SER A 20 7.70 -8.44 -22.79
N ASP A 21 7.31 -9.02 -21.67
CA ASP A 21 6.75 -8.25 -20.57
C ASP A 21 7.69 -7.06 -20.32
N LYS A 22 7.20 -5.86 -20.61
CA LYS A 22 7.87 -4.63 -20.18
C LYS A 22 7.64 -4.52 -18.67
N GLY A 23 8.21 -5.44 -17.92
CA GLY A 23 8.33 -5.31 -16.47
C GLY A 23 9.14 -4.04 -16.15
N TYR A 24 8.83 -3.42 -15.04
CA TYR A 24 9.62 -2.30 -14.54
C TYR A 24 11.05 -2.78 -14.30
N ALA A 25 12.03 -2.00 -14.74
CA ALA A 25 13.45 -2.37 -14.62
C ALA A 25 13.85 -2.52 -13.15
N ILE A 26 13.47 -1.53 -12.33
CA ILE A 26 13.75 -1.54 -10.89
C ILE A 26 12.69 -2.32 -10.12
N GLN A 27 13.15 -3.25 -9.29
CA GLN A 27 12.33 -4.07 -8.39
C GLN A 27 12.93 -4.08 -6.99
N LEU A 28 12.09 -4.41 -6.01
CA LEU A 28 12.46 -4.58 -4.60
C LEU A 28 12.12 -6.02 -4.17
N PRO A 29 13.05 -6.97 -4.30
CA PRO A 29 12.81 -8.39 -4.04
C PRO A 29 12.30 -8.68 -2.64
N ASP A 30 12.80 -7.95 -1.62
CA ASP A 30 12.42 -8.10 -0.22
C ASP A 30 11.07 -7.46 0.11
N GLY A 31 10.38 -6.92 -0.92
CA GLY A 31 9.11 -6.23 -0.77
C GLY A 31 9.23 -4.77 -0.32
N MET A 32 8.09 -4.15 -0.07
CA MET A 32 8.00 -2.71 0.20
C MET A 32 7.64 -2.39 1.65
N THR A 33 8.03 -3.25 2.60
CA THR A 33 7.71 -3.03 4.01
C THR A 33 8.83 -3.54 4.92
N VAL A 34 9.43 -2.62 5.67
CA VAL A 34 10.31 -2.92 6.80
C VAL A 34 9.50 -2.71 8.07
N ASN A 35 9.32 -3.76 8.87
CA ASN A 35 8.55 -3.74 10.11
C ASN A 35 9.42 -4.18 11.28
N LYS A 36 9.63 -3.29 12.25
CA LYS A 36 10.47 -3.54 13.43
C LYS A 36 9.73 -3.19 14.71
N THR A 37 9.93 -4.02 15.74
CA THR A 37 9.46 -3.74 17.10
C THR A 37 10.70 -3.48 17.97
N LEU A 38 10.76 -2.30 18.56
CA LEU A 38 11.91 -1.83 19.34
C LEU A 38 11.42 -1.20 20.65
N PRO A 39 12.20 -1.32 21.75
CA PRO A 39 11.97 -0.53 22.94
C PRO A 39 12.38 0.95 22.73
N LEU A 40 12.07 1.80 23.69
CA LEU A 40 12.68 3.14 23.79
C LEU A 40 14.20 2.99 23.88
N GLY A 41 14.97 3.84 23.21
CA GLY A 41 16.43 3.73 23.08
C GLY A 41 16.92 2.60 22.20
N GLY A 42 16.02 1.73 21.72
CA GLY A 42 16.35 0.57 20.90
C GLY A 42 16.87 0.96 19.51
N GLN A 43 17.79 0.14 18.99
CA GLN A 43 18.40 0.34 17.68
C GLN A 43 18.37 -0.94 16.85
N THR A 44 18.29 -0.78 15.55
CA THR A 44 18.41 -1.89 14.58
C THR A 44 18.90 -1.36 13.25
N SER A 45 19.48 -2.23 12.45
CA SER A 45 19.89 -1.92 11.07
C SER A 45 19.43 -3.00 10.11
N GLY A 46 19.56 -2.73 8.81
CA GLY A 46 19.27 -3.68 7.76
C GLY A 46 19.50 -3.09 6.38
N ASN A 47 19.12 -3.86 5.39
CA ASN A 47 19.25 -3.48 3.98
C ASN A 47 17.90 -3.52 3.28
N ILE A 48 17.75 -2.68 2.25
CA ILE A 48 16.69 -2.75 1.24
C ILE A 48 17.38 -3.10 -0.07
N VAL A 49 17.09 -4.26 -0.63
CA VAL A 49 17.69 -4.70 -1.90
C VAL A 49 16.94 -4.05 -3.06
N ILE A 50 17.71 -3.52 -4.01
CA ILE A 50 17.24 -2.99 -5.29
C ILE A 50 17.80 -3.85 -6.39
N ALA A 51 16.96 -4.44 -7.22
CA ALA A 51 17.34 -5.23 -8.39
C ALA A 51 16.99 -4.48 -9.67
N ASN A 52 17.86 -4.55 -10.69
CA ASN A 52 17.58 -4.05 -12.01
C ASN A 52 17.38 -5.22 -12.99
N ASN A 53 16.12 -5.56 -13.26
CA ASN A 53 15.75 -6.61 -14.22
C ASN A 53 15.62 -6.08 -15.66
N GLY A 54 16.00 -4.83 -15.89
CA GLY A 54 16.01 -4.18 -17.20
C GLY A 54 17.23 -4.59 -18.04
N LYS A 55 17.33 -3.99 -19.23
CA LYS A 55 18.44 -4.21 -20.18
C LYS A 55 19.47 -3.09 -20.16
N GLU A 56 19.20 -2.02 -19.44
CA GLU A 56 20.06 -0.83 -19.35
C GLU A 56 20.33 -0.52 -17.87
N ALA A 57 21.45 0.17 -17.62
CA ALA A 57 21.75 0.64 -16.27
C ALA A 57 20.76 1.70 -15.84
N GLU A 58 20.23 1.57 -14.63
CA GLU A 58 19.26 2.49 -14.05
C GLU A 58 19.85 3.23 -12.85
N THR A 59 19.79 4.55 -12.88
CA THR A 59 20.15 5.37 -11.73
C THR A 59 18.91 5.67 -10.93
N VAL A 60 18.93 5.38 -9.64
CA VAL A 60 17.83 5.66 -8.73
C VAL A 60 18.23 6.68 -7.68
N ARG A 61 17.32 7.61 -7.39
CA ARG A 61 17.38 8.52 -6.26
C ARG A 61 16.64 7.90 -5.07
N ILE A 62 17.25 7.96 -3.90
CA ILE A 62 16.69 7.46 -2.66
C ILE A 62 16.47 8.65 -1.74
N TYR A 63 15.24 8.82 -1.25
CA TYR A 63 14.90 9.90 -0.32
C TYR A 63 13.75 9.48 0.60
N GLN A 64 13.63 10.18 1.71
CA GLN A 64 12.60 9.91 2.71
C GLN A 64 11.45 10.90 2.59
N THR A 65 10.24 10.43 2.90
CA THR A 65 9.03 11.23 3.00
C THR A 65 8.12 10.68 4.08
N ASP A 66 7.27 11.51 4.65
CA ASP A 66 6.14 11.07 5.45
C ASP A 66 4.98 10.66 4.53
N TYR A 67 4.09 9.81 5.04
CA TYR A 67 2.97 9.28 4.26
C TYR A 67 1.75 9.08 5.13
N MET A 68 0.60 9.58 4.69
CA MET A 68 -0.73 9.31 5.24
C MET A 68 -1.72 9.09 4.11
N PHE A 69 -2.78 8.34 4.39
CA PHE A 69 -3.87 8.09 3.45
C PHE A 69 -5.23 8.18 4.13
N SER A 70 -6.27 8.39 3.34
CA SER A 70 -7.64 8.52 3.83
C SER A 70 -8.64 7.75 2.96
N ALA A 71 -9.79 7.44 3.54
CA ALA A 71 -10.86 6.65 2.93
C ALA A 71 -11.42 7.25 1.63
N ASP A 72 -11.22 8.54 1.38
CA ASP A 72 -11.57 9.21 0.13
C ASP A 72 -10.57 8.96 -1.02
N GLY A 73 -9.53 8.14 -0.77
CA GLY A 73 -8.52 7.77 -1.74
C GLY A 73 -7.36 8.76 -1.85
N LYS A 74 -7.29 9.79 -1.02
CA LYS A 74 -6.16 10.71 -0.99
C LYS A 74 -4.95 10.07 -0.33
N ASN A 75 -3.80 10.29 -0.96
CA ASN A 75 -2.48 9.94 -0.47
C ASN A 75 -1.69 11.22 -0.25
N ASN A 76 -1.33 11.50 1.01
CA ASN A 76 -0.59 12.70 1.39
C ASN A 76 0.85 12.32 1.70
N PHE A 77 1.78 12.92 0.96
CA PHE A 77 3.21 12.83 1.22
C PHE A 77 3.68 14.15 1.81
N GLY A 78 4.46 14.08 2.88
CA GLY A 78 4.98 15.25 3.58
C GLY A 78 6.51 15.22 3.69
N SER A 79 7.09 16.35 4.08
CA SER A 79 8.52 16.40 4.41
C SER A 79 8.84 15.44 5.57
N PRO A 80 10.03 14.82 5.60
CA PRO A 80 10.41 13.89 6.66
C PRO A 80 10.26 14.50 8.05
N GLY A 81 9.48 13.85 8.93
CA GLY A 81 9.24 14.32 10.29
C GLY A 81 8.19 15.42 10.43
N SER A 82 7.40 15.70 9.40
CA SER A 82 6.33 16.71 9.42
C SER A 82 5.00 16.16 9.99
N MET A 83 4.80 14.86 9.98
CA MET A 83 3.58 14.23 10.45
C MET A 83 3.71 13.73 11.91
N PRO A 84 2.62 13.71 12.70
CA PRO A 84 2.68 13.46 14.15
C PRO A 84 3.32 12.13 14.56
N ARG A 85 3.18 11.08 13.71
CA ARG A 85 3.72 9.74 13.98
C ARG A 85 4.81 9.33 12.99
N SER A 86 5.54 10.33 12.50
CA SER A 86 6.70 10.06 11.65
C SER A 86 7.87 9.52 12.48
N ASN A 87 8.48 8.43 12.00
CA ASN A 87 9.76 7.94 12.49
C ASN A 87 10.94 8.40 11.60
N ALA A 88 10.71 9.33 10.67
CA ALA A 88 11.71 9.73 9.70
C ALA A 88 13.00 10.24 10.35
N LYS A 89 12.90 10.96 11.47
CA LYS A 89 14.06 11.46 12.21
C LYS A 89 14.84 10.37 12.97
N TRP A 90 14.28 9.18 13.10
CA TRP A 90 14.92 8.03 13.73
C TRP A 90 15.72 7.19 12.74
N ILE A 91 15.56 7.46 11.43
CA ILE A 91 16.09 6.62 10.37
C ILE A 91 17.18 7.34 9.61
N LYS A 92 18.35 6.73 9.54
CA LYS A 92 19.43 7.09 8.63
C LYS A 92 19.51 6.02 7.55
N PHE A 93 19.88 6.41 6.34
CA PHE A 93 20.06 5.48 5.24
C PHE A 93 21.13 5.97 4.27
N THR A 94 21.75 5.05 3.55
CA THR A 94 22.79 5.32 2.55
C THR A 94 22.82 4.19 1.53
N PRO A 95 23.12 4.44 0.23
CA PRO A 95 23.34 5.75 -0.39
C PRO A 95 22.01 6.50 -0.66
N ASN A 96 22.08 7.78 -1.00
CA ASN A 96 20.93 8.57 -1.46
C ASN A 96 20.76 8.58 -2.98
N GLN A 97 21.73 7.99 -3.72
CA GLN A 97 21.67 7.74 -5.15
C GLN A 97 22.62 6.59 -5.50
N VAL A 98 22.18 5.73 -6.41
CA VAL A 98 23.01 4.61 -6.89
C VAL A 98 22.61 4.25 -8.32
N THR A 99 23.58 3.78 -9.12
CA THR A 99 23.35 3.20 -10.45
C THR A 99 23.46 1.69 -10.35
N VAL A 100 22.43 0.98 -10.84
CA VAL A 100 22.36 -0.48 -10.84
C VAL A 100 22.49 -0.97 -12.28
N ALA A 101 23.50 -1.79 -12.55
CA ALA A 101 23.72 -2.35 -13.88
C ALA A 101 22.62 -3.36 -14.25
N PRO A 102 22.43 -3.67 -15.55
CA PRO A 102 21.45 -4.68 -15.97
C PRO A 102 21.70 -6.05 -15.32
N GLY A 103 20.66 -6.63 -14.74
CA GLY A 103 20.73 -7.93 -14.06
C GLY A 103 21.43 -7.92 -12.70
N GLU A 104 21.88 -6.77 -12.23
CA GLU A 104 22.57 -6.63 -10.95
C GLU A 104 21.63 -6.17 -9.81
N GLU A 105 22.11 -6.39 -8.60
CA GLU A 105 21.47 -5.95 -7.37
C GLU A 105 22.39 -5.02 -6.58
N THR A 106 21.79 -4.14 -5.79
CA THR A 106 22.49 -3.29 -4.83
C THR A 106 21.64 -3.12 -3.58
N SER A 107 22.22 -2.57 -2.52
CA SER A 107 21.53 -2.39 -1.25
C SER A 107 21.57 -0.96 -0.76
N ILE A 108 20.45 -0.51 -0.21
CA ILE A 108 20.37 0.66 0.65
C ILE A 108 20.51 0.16 2.09
N PHE A 109 21.57 0.54 2.75
CA PHE A 109 21.73 0.30 4.19
C PHE A 109 20.86 1.30 4.97
N TYR A 110 20.15 0.84 5.99
CA TYR A 110 19.42 1.70 6.92
C TYR A 110 19.73 1.36 8.37
N GLU A 111 19.61 2.36 9.22
CA GLU A 111 19.68 2.26 10.67
C GLU A 111 18.46 2.97 11.27
N ILE A 112 17.81 2.35 12.24
CA ILE A 112 16.70 2.91 13.01
C ILE A 112 17.17 3.04 14.46
N ALA A 113 17.09 4.25 15.02
CA ALA A 113 17.43 4.53 16.43
C ALA A 113 16.23 5.26 17.08
N VAL A 114 15.50 4.52 17.92
CA VAL A 114 14.37 5.09 18.68
C VAL A 114 14.92 5.98 19.80
N PRO A 115 14.42 7.21 20.02
CA PRO A 115 14.84 8.03 21.13
C PRO A 115 14.59 7.37 22.49
N GLU A 116 15.52 7.56 23.43
CA GLU A 116 15.45 6.94 24.76
C GLU A 116 14.45 7.64 25.69
N THR A 117 14.38 8.97 25.57
CA THR A 117 13.56 9.80 26.47
C THR A 117 12.31 10.29 25.73
N SER A 118 11.18 9.59 25.86
CA SER A 118 9.93 10.13 25.33
C SER A 118 8.73 9.28 25.72
N ASP A 119 7.56 9.88 25.62
CA ASP A 119 6.26 9.21 25.73
C ASP A 119 5.88 8.45 24.45
N PHE A 120 6.85 8.06 23.60
CA PHE A 120 6.56 7.33 22.38
C PHE A 120 5.94 5.97 22.67
N ARG A 121 4.80 5.68 22.04
CA ARG A 121 4.06 4.43 22.14
C ARG A 121 3.33 4.13 20.85
N GLY A 122 3.03 2.86 20.62
CA GLY A 122 2.31 2.42 19.45
C GLY A 122 3.17 2.37 18.19
N THR A 123 2.64 2.83 17.06
CA THR A 123 3.25 2.72 15.75
C THR A 123 3.66 4.08 15.20
N TYR A 124 4.88 4.12 14.66
CA TYR A 124 5.45 5.23 13.92
C TYR A 124 5.89 4.75 12.54
N TRP A 125 5.79 5.59 11.52
CA TRP A 125 6.17 5.21 10.16
C TRP A 125 6.61 6.40 9.32
N SER A 126 7.38 6.11 8.30
CA SER A 126 7.73 6.98 7.19
C SER A 126 7.97 6.11 5.95
N VAL A 127 8.37 6.70 4.86
CA VAL A 127 8.61 5.99 3.61
C VAL A 127 9.99 6.34 3.07
N ILE A 128 10.76 5.33 2.67
CA ILE A 128 11.93 5.50 1.81
C ILE A 128 11.46 5.31 0.37
N MET A 129 11.59 6.36 -0.42
CA MET A 129 11.26 6.37 -1.84
C MET A 129 12.47 5.94 -2.65
N VAL A 130 12.27 4.99 -3.58
CA VAL A 130 13.23 4.59 -4.60
C VAL A 130 12.67 5.02 -5.94
N GLU A 131 13.27 6.04 -6.53
CA GLU A 131 12.76 6.71 -7.72
C GLU A 131 13.79 6.66 -8.85
N PRO A 132 13.52 5.96 -9.96
CA PRO A 132 14.38 6.01 -11.14
C PRO A 132 14.52 7.43 -11.69
N ILE A 133 15.74 7.82 -12.01
CA ILE A 133 16.03 9.10 -12.66
C ILE A 133 16.05 8.86 -14.18
N PRO A 134 15.17 9.51 -14.95
CA PRO A 134 15.17 9.37 -16.40
C PRO A 134 16.53 9.69 -16.99
N GLN A 135 17.05 8.84 -17.90
CA GLN A 135 18.38 9.02 -18.47
C GLN A 135 18.56 10.36 -19.20
N ASP A 136 17.47 10.89 -19.79
CA ASP A 136 17.51 12.20 -20.43
C ASP A 136 17.68 13.35 -19.43
N ALA A 137 17.25 13.16 -18.19
CA ALA A 137 17.47 14.13 -17.11
C ALA A 137 18.93 14.14 -16.59
N LEU A 138 19.69 13.08 -16.89
CA LEU A 138 21.11 12.96 -16.53
C LEU A 138 22.05 13.56 -17.62
N LYS A 139 21.53 13.85 -18.81
CA LYS A 139 22.30 14.43 -19.92
C LYS A 139 22.35 15.95 -19.81
N PRO A 140 23.50 16.59 -20.18
CA PRO A 140 23.56 18.04 -20.27
C PRO A 140 22.52 18.56 -21.27
N PRO A 141 21.94 19.76 -21.05
CA PRO A 141 21.05 20.38 -22.02
C PRO A 141 21.72 20.49 -23.38
N ASN A 142 21.09 20.00 -24.43
CA ASN A 142 21.60 20.13 -25.79
C ASN A 142 21.02 21.40 -26.44
N PRO A 143 21.81 22.47 -26.61
CA PRO A 143 21.33 23.75 -27.14
C PRO A 143 20.96 23.71 -28.65
N LYS A 144 21.17 22.58 -29.33
CA LYS A 144 20.90 22.45 -30.78
C LYS A 144 19.56 21.74 -31.12
N LYS A 145 18.76 21.38 -30.13
CA LYS A 145 17.42 20.82 -30.39
C LYS A 145 16.38 21.94 -30.47
N ASP A 146 16.27 22.58 -31.62
CA ASP A 146 15.29 23.64 -31.93
C ASP A 146 13.84 23.15 -32.11
N LYS A 147 13.54 21.88 -31.82
CA LYS A 147 12.17 21.37 -31.85
C LYS A 147 11.80 20.82 -30.48
N ALA A 148 10.85 21.50 -29.85
CA ALA A 148 10.21 20.99 -28.63
C ALA A 148 9.50 19.67 -28.95
N THR A 149 10.11 18.55 -28.59
CA THR A 149 9.45 17.24 -28.64
C THR A 149 8.84 17.01 -27.27
N ILE A 150 7.51 17.00 -27.19
CA ILE A 150 6.80 16.63 -25.98
C ILE A 150 6.81 15.11 -25.91
N GLY A 151 7.64 14.55 -25.02
CA GLY A 151 7.63 13.14 -24.66
C GLY A 151 6.96 12.97 -23.29
N VAL A 152 6.02 12.03 -23.16
CA VAL A 152 5.50 11.60 -21.85
C VAL A 152 6.29 10.38 -21.42
N GLN A 153 7.03 10.49 -20.32
CA GLN A 153 7.74 9.38 -19.71
C GLN A 153 7.10 9.05 -18.38
N ALA A 154 6.60 7.83 -18.22
CA ALA A 154 6.08 7.35 -16.96
C ALA A 154 7.25 6.91 -16.06
N VAL A 155 7.32 7.45 -14.85
CA VAL A 155 8.29 7.06 -13.81
C VAL A 155 7.55 6.36 -12.70
N PHE A 156 7.92 5.10 -12.43
CA PHE A 156 7.37 4.32 -11.32
C PHE A 156 8.27 4.45 -10.10
N ARG A 157 7.71 4.98 -9.03
CA ARG A 157 8.40 5.13 -7.75
C ARG A 157 7.98 4.00 -6.81
N HIS A 158 8.95 3.37 -6.18
CA HIS A 158 8.72 2.40 -5.12
C HIS A 158 8.74 3.10 -3.77
N ALA A 159 7.75 2.79 -2.93
CA ALA A 159 7.58 3.40 -1.62
C ALA A 159 7.76 2.33 -0.53
N VAL A 160 8.96 2.21 0.04
CA VAL A 160 9.25 1.27 1.12
C VAL A 160 8.78 1.85 2.44
N GLN A 161 7.76 1.24 3.02
CA GLN A 161 7.22 1.64 4.31
C GLN A 161 8.16 1.21 5.44
N MET A 162 8.69 2.18 6.17
CA MET A 162 9.56 1.98 7.33
C MET A 162 8.73 2.10 8.60
N ILE A 163 8.40 0.98 9.22
CA ILE A 163 7.46 0.91 10.34
C ILE A 163 8.22 0.54 11.61
N THR A 164 8.00 1.31 12.66
CA THR A 164 8.56 1.06 13.99
C THR A 164 7.43 0.97 15.01
N HIS A 165 7.31 -0.15 15.68
CA HIS A 165 6.45 -0.34 16.84
C HIS A 165 7.26 -0.16 18.11
N ILE A 166 6.76 0.65 19.02
CA ILE A 166 7.34 0.74 20.35
C ILE A 166 6.74 -0.41 21.19
N GLU A 167 7.50 -1.52 21.25
CA GLU A 167 7.08 -2.75 21.91
C GLU A 167 5.63 -3.15 21.59
N ASN A 168 4.86 -3.65 22.56
CA ASN A 168 3.43 -3.89 22.44
C ASN A 168 2.58 -2.78 23.07
N THR A 169 3.05 -1.52 22.98
CA THR A 169 2.39 -0.35 23.55
C THR A 169 1.40 0.28 22.57
N GLY A 170 0.71 1.31 23.04
CA GLY A 170 -0.24 2.09 22.26
C GLY A 170 -1.68 1.54 22.28
N THR A 171 -2.63 2.46 22.26
CA THR A 171 -4.07 2.15 22.24
C THR A 171 -4.48 1.58 20.89
N ARG A 172 -5.48 0.69 20.91
CA ARG A 172 -6.11 0.10 19.73
C ARG A 172 -7.56 0.59 19.70
N ALA A 173 -7.90 1.33 18.65
CA ALA A 173 -9.25 1.87 18.49
C ALA A 173 -9.58 2.09 17.02
N LEU A 174 -10.76 1.66 16.60
CA LEU A 174 -11.31 1.91 15.26
C LEU A 174 -12.62 2.67 15.39
N GLN A 175 -12.85 3.60 14.47
CA GLN A 175 -14.09 4.32 14.30
C GLN A 175 -14.69 4.01 12.93
N PHE A 176 -16.00 3.75 12.91
CA PHE A 176 -16.76 3.50 11.68
C PHE A 176 -17.57 4.74 11.32
N SER A 177 -17.52 5.13 10.05
CA SER A 177 -18.22 6.31 9.54
C SER A 177 -18.69 6.11 8.10
N ASN A 178 -19.42 7.09 7.56
CA ASN A 178 -19.79 7.18 6.13
C ASN A 178 -20.44 5.89 5.57
N LYS A 179 -21.32 5.25 6.36
CA LYS A 179 -22.08 4.09 5.89
C LYS A 179 -23.01 4.49 4.73
N ALA A 180 -22.88 3.79 3.59
CA ALA A 180 -23.76 3.95 2.45
C ALA A 180 -24.09 2.59 1.80
N LEU A 181 -25.29 2.50 1.22
CA LEU A 181 -25.69 1.38 0.37
C LEU A 181 -25.77 1.85 -1.07
N LYS A 182 -25.28 1.00 -1.99
CA LYS A 182 -25.38 1.20 -3.42
C LYS A 182 -25.86 -0.08 -4.09
N VAL A 183 -26.93 0.01 -4.87
CA VAL A 183 -27.37 -1.10 -5.72
C VAL A 183 -26.78 -0.88 -7.13
N GLN A 184 -26.05 -1.88 -7.63
CA GLN A 184 -25.45 -1.85 -8.96
C GLN A 184 -25.48 -3.25 -9.56
N ALA A 185 -25.93 -3.39 -10.81
CA ALA A 185 -26.04 -4.68 -11.50
C ALA A 185 -26.76 -5.77 -10.66
N HIS A 186 -27.87 -5.42 -10.04
CA HIS A 186 -28.68 -6.29 -9.16
C HIS A 186 -27.95 -6.81 -7.90
N LYS A 187 -26.86 -6.19 -7.52
CA LYS A 187 -26.14 -6.46 -6.27
C LYS A 187 -26.17 -5.26 -5.35
N THR A 188 -26.23 -5.53 -4.07
CA THR A 188 -26.17 -4.52 -3.01
C THR A 188 -24.75 -4.44 -2.47
N PHE A 189 -24.15 -3.26 -2.47
CA PHE A 189 -22.84 -2.99 -1.90
C PHE A 189 -23.00 -2.12 -0.66
N LEU A 190 -22.40 -2.56 0.45
CA LEU A 190 -22.21 -1.74 1.63
C LEU A 190 -20.85 -1.06 1.56
N THR A 191 -20.85 0.26 1.62
CA THR A 191 -19.64 1.06 1.77
C THR A 191 -19.56 1.59 3.18
N ILE A 192 -18.38 1.48 3.81
CA ILE A 192 -18.12 2.00 5.15
C ILE A 192 -16.66 2.44 5.25
N ASP A 193 -16.43 3.59 5.88
CA ASP A 193 -15.10 4.09 6.18
C ASP A 193 -14.70 3.66 7.60
N VAL A 194 -13.48 3.15 7.73
CA VAL A 194 -12.89 2.73 9.00
C VAL A 194 -11.64 3.54 9.24
N GLU A 195 -11.61 4.30 10.33
CA GLU A 195 -10.47 5.11 10.75
C GLU A 195 -9.81 4.48 11.96
N ASN A 196 -8.49 4.46 11.97
CA ASN A 196 -7.72 4.10 13.16
C ASN A 196 -7.52 5.34 14.03
N VAL A 197 -8.31 5.44 15.08
CA VAL A 197 -8.23 6.52 16.08
C VAL A 197 -7.38 6.14 17.30
N GLY A 198 -6.70 4.98 17.21
CA GLY A 198 -5.74 4.51 18.20
C GLY A 198 -4.32 4.99 17.93
N GLU A 199 -3.37 4.41 18.65
CA GLU A 199 -1.94 4.72 18.55
C GLU A 199 -1.15 3.59 17.88
N ARG A 200 -1.74 2.40 17.76
CA ARG A 200 -1.11 1.25 17.10
C ARG A 200 -1.79 0.98 15.77
N TRP A 201 -1.00 0.62 14.74
CA TRP A 201 -1.58 0.18 13.49
C TRP A 201 -2.47 -1.04 13.69
N LEU A 202 -3.47 -1.17 12.84
CA LEU A 202 -4.35 -2.32 12.81
C LEU A 202 -4.47 -2.83 11.38
N VAL A 203 -4.76 -4.13 11.24
CA VAL A 203 -4.93 -4.77 9.92
C VAL A 203 -6.25 -5.53 9.91
N PRO A 204 -7.40 -4.83 10.09
CA PRO A 204 -8.68 -5.49 10.26
C PRO A 204 -9.17 -6.17 8.97
N GLN A 205 -9.63 -7.41 9.14
CA GLN A 205 -10.56 -8.07 8.24
C GLN A 205 -11.96 -7.62 8.62
N LEU A 206 -12.71 -7.06 7.68
CA LEU A 206 -14.12 -6.74 7.93
C LEU A 206 -15.03 -7.91 7.62
N TYR A 207 -15.99 -8.13 8.52
CA TYR A 207 -17.11 -9.04 8.32
C TYR A 207 -18.42 -8.26 8.49
N VAL A 208 -19.46 -8.67 7.76
CA VAL A 208 -20.79 -8.12 7.89
C VAL A 208 -21.76 -9.28 8.06
N ASP A 209 -22.29 -9.43 9.27
CA ASP A 209 -23.37 -10.37 9.54
C ASP A 209 -24.70 -9.69 9.27
N VAL A 210 -25.47 -10.22 8.33
CA VAL A 210 -26.79 -9.70 7.97
C VAL A 210 -27.88 -10.60 8.52
N ALA A 211 -28.89 -9.99 9.12
CA ALA A 211 -30.11 -10.63 9.57
C ALA A 211 -31.33 -9.91 8.98
N ASP A 212 -32.44 -10.62 8.85
CA ASP A 212 -33.71 -10.03 8.44
C ASP A 212 -34.28 -9.08 9.51
N SER A 213 -35.40 -8.44 9.24
CA SER A 213 -36.06 -7.54 10.18
C SER A 213 -36.57 -8.25 11.46
N GLY A 214 -36.77 -9.55 11.41
CA GLY A 214 -37.14 -10.41 12.55
C GLY A 214 -35.94 -10.85 13.39
N GLY A 215 -34.70 -10.55 12.95
CA GLY A 215 -33.48 -10.94 13.64
C GLY A 215 -32.95 -12.33 13.25
N ASN A 216 -33.56 -12.99 12.26
CA ASN A 216 -33.06 -14.28 11.80
C ASN A 216 -31.79 -14.08 11.00
N ALA A 217 -30.72 -14.80 11.37
CA ALA A 217 -29.44 -14.73 10.69
C ALA A 217 -29.56 -15.21 9.23
N MET A 218 -29.04 -14.44 8.29
CA MET A 218 -29.06 -14.76 6.89
C MET A 218 -27.68 -15.22 6.41
N LYS A 219 -26.71 -14.31 6.40
CA LYS A 219 -25.37 -14.59 5.83
C LYS A 219 -24.31 -13.66 6.42
N ARG A 220 -23.08 -14.18 6.53
CA ARG A 220 -21.85 -13.41 6.74
C ARG A 220 -21.20 -13.09 5.42
N TYR A 221 -20.79 -11.84 5.24
CA TYR A 221 -20.04 -11.34 4.10
C TYR A 221 -18.68 -10.85 4.55
N GLU A 222 -17.68 -10.99 3.68
CA GLU A 222 -16.31 -10.60 3.97
C GLU A 222 -15.90 -9.39 3.13
N GLY A 223 -15.28 -8.41 3.78
CA GLY A 223 -14.60 -7.31 3.13
C GLY A 223 -13.12 -7.63 2.91
N LYS A 224 -12.40 -6.71 2.28
CA LYS A 224 -10.94 -6.81 2.12
C LYS A 224 -10.25 -6.57 3.46
N LYS A 225 -8.99 -7.00 3.56
CA LYS A 225 -8.10 -6.70 4.69
C LYS A 225 -7.23 -5.49 4.33
N PHE A 226 -7.22 -4.46 5.17
CA PHE A 226 -6.40 -3.26 4.98
C PHE A 226 -5.54 -3.01 6.21
N ARG A 227 -4.32 -2.54 5.98
CA ARG A 227 -3.47 -1.98 7.04
C ARG A 227 -3.86 -0.51 7.22
N ILE A 228 -4.23 -0.13 8.44
CA ILE A 228 -4.66 1.23 8.78
C ILE A 228 -3.75 1.76 9.87
N TYR A 229 -2.93 2.76 9.53
CA TYR A 229 -2.05 3.44 10.48
C TYR A 229 -2.86 4.39 11.37
N PRO A 230 -2.36 4.75 12.56
CA PRO A 230 -3.00 5.76 13.41
C PRO A 230 -3.29 7.06 12.66
N GLY A 231 -4.53 7.56 12.74
CA GLY A 231 -4.98 8.74 12.00
C GLY A 231 -5.22 8.54 10.50
N CYS A 232 -5.03 7.33 9.98
CA CYS A 232 -5.41 6.97 8.63
C CYS A 232 -6.77 6.28 8.59
N SER A 233 -7.43 6.30 7.43
CA SER A 233 -8.70 5.63 7.21
C SER A 233 -8.74 4.88 5.89
N ALA A 234 -9.54 3.83 5.82
CA ALA A 234 -9.74 3.03 4.62
C ALA A 234 -11.23 2.85 4.32
N ARG A 235 -11.58 2.89 3.04
CA ARG A 235 -12.95 2.60 2.59
C ARG A 235 -13.09 1.12 2.25
N TYR A 236 -14.02 0.48 2.93
CA TYR A 236 -14.42 -0.88 2.65
C TYR A 236 -15.66 -0.88 1.75
N VAL A 237 -15.62 -1.69 0.72
CA VAL A 237 -16.76 -1.95 -0.16
C VAL A 237 -17.03 -3.45 -0.10
N ILE A 238 -18.17 -3.82 0.48
CA ILE A 238 -18.56 -5.21 0.74
C ILE A 238 -19.73 -5.57 -0.18
N ASP A 239 -19.58 -6.61 -1.01
CA ASP A 239 -20.61 -7.15 -1.87
C ASP A 239 -21.56 -8.02 -1.01
N LEU A 240 -22.75 -7.53 -0.72
CA LEU A 240 -23.80 -8.24 0.01
C LEU A 240 -24.65 -9.14 -0.92
N GLY A 241 -24.28 -9.24 -2.20
CA GLY A 241 -25.06 -9.99 -3.17
C GLY A 241 -26.42 -9.35 -3.47
N LYS A 242 -27.36 -10.18 -3.90
CA LYS A 242 -28.73 -9.75 -4.17
C LYS A 242 -29.52 -9.76 -2.84
N LEU A 243 -29.94 -8.57 -2.39
CA LEU A 243 -30.90 -8.40 -1.31
C LEU A 243 -32.21 -7.86 -1.90
N ASN A 244 -33.35 -8.38 -1.44
CA ASN A 244 -34.65 -7.83 -1.80
C ASN A 244 -34.87 -6.48 -1.12
N SER A 245 -35.80 -5.67 -1.64
CA SER A 245 -36.18 -4.41 -0.96
C SER A 245 -36.71 -4.70 0.43
N GLY A 246 -36.24 -3.94 1.41
CA GLY A 246 -36.59 -4.14 2.82
C GLY A 246 -35.53 -3.66 3.79
N LYS A 247 -35.80 -3.81 5.08
CA LYS A 247 -34.90 -3.47 6.16
C LYS A 247 -34.20 -4.70 6.70
N TYR A 248 -32.89 -4.59 6.89
CA TYR A 248 -32.03 -5.65 7.42
C TYR A 248 -31.23 -5.11 8.61
N ASN A 249 -30.96 -5.97 9.58
CA ASN A 249 -30.01 -5.71 10.64
C ASN A 249 -28.62 -6.16 10.18
N ALA A 250 -27.62 -5.31 10.34
CA ALA A 250 -26.24 -5.64 10.01
C ALA A 250 -25.32 -5.39 11.20
N LEU A 251 -24.51 -6.38 11.54
CA LEU A 251 -23.39 -6.25 12.47
C LEU A 251 -22.10 -6.23 11.66
N VAL A 252 -21.45 -5.06 11.61
CA VAL A 252 -20.12 -4.92 11.03
C VAL A 252 -19.09 -5.23 12.10
N ILE A 253 -18.18 -6.14 11.80
CA ILE A 253 -17.11 -6.61 12.69
C ILE A 253 -15.79 -6.32 12.02
N ALA A 254 -14.86 -5.68 12.72
CA ALA A 254 -13.48 -5.50 12.30
C ALA A 254 -12.57 -6.32 13.23
N ASP A 255 -11.98 -7.36 12.68
CA ASP A 255 -11.12 -8.32 13.38
C ASP A 255 -9.69 -8.21 12.84
N SER A 256 -8.75 -7.86 13.70
CA SER A 256 -7.32 -7.74 13.36
C SER A 256 -6.52 -9.01 13.62
N GLY A 257 -7.16 -10.09 14.09
CA GLY A 257 -6.59 -11.40 14.34
C GLY A 257 -6.33 -11.68 15.82
N GLU A 258 -5.67 -12.80 16.07
CA GLU A 258 -5.37 -13.27 17.43
C GLU A 258 -4.62 -12.22 18.25
N ASN A 259 -4.99 -12.08 19.52
CA ASN A 259 -4.45 -11.13 20.49
C ASN A 259 -4.75 -9.63 20.19
N GLU A 260 -5.56 -9.30 19.20
CA GLU A 260 -6.02 -7.94 18.93
C GLU A 260 -7.49 -7.77 19.33
N LYS A 261 -7.89 -6.52 19.62
CA LYS A 261 -9.28 -6.20 19.91
C LYS A 261 -10.16 -6.35 18.67
N VAL A 262 -11.34 -6.93 18.86
CA VAL A 262 -12.40 -6.94 17.86
C VAL A 262 -13.27 -5.71 18.06
N PHE A 263 -13.58 -5.01 16.98
CA PHE A 263 -14.42 -3.83 16.97
C PHE A 263 -15.71 -4.13 16.21
N GLY A 264 -16.82 -3.54 16.61
CA GLY A 264 -18.08 -3.77 15.93
C GLY A 264 -19.02 -2.57 15.98
N ALA A 265 -19.87 -2.48 14.96
CA ALA A 265 -20.94 -1.49 14.86
C ALA A 265 -22.22 -2.14 14.30
N ARG A 266 -23.38 -1.74 14.84
CA ARG A 266 -24.68 -2.21 14.35
C ARG A 266 -25.32 -1.15 13.46
N TYR A 267 -25.91 -1.61 12.36
CA TYR A 267 -26.60 -0.75 11.41
C TYR A 267 -27.93 -1.35 10.98
N ILE A 268 -28.88 -0.49 10.64
CA ILE A 268 -30.03 -0.86 9.85
C ILE A 268 -29.71 -0.51 8.41
N LEU A 269 -29.84 -1.50 7.51
CA LEU A 269 -29.71 -1.35 6.08
C LEU A 269 -31.09 -1.25 5.48
N ASP A 270 -31.37 -0.17 4.75
CA ASP A 270 -32.63 0.05 4.03
C ASP A 270 -32.37 -0.12 2.54
N VAL A 271 -32.71 -1.30 2.02
CA VAL A 271 -32.53 -1.67 0.61
C VAL A 271 -33.79 -1.26 -0.15
N LYS A 272 -33.64 -0.33 -1.09
CA LYS A 272 -34.73 0.22 -1.90
C LYS A 272 -34.90 -0.54 -3.21
#